data_dbbab6833c9bf3479b3912357f44fc89
#
_entry.id   dbbab6833c9bf3479b3912357f44fc89
#
_cell.length_a   1.000
_cell.length_b   1.000
_cell.length_c   1.000
_cell.angle_alpha   90.00
_cell.angle_beta   90.00
_cell.angle_gamma   90.00
#
_symmetry.space_group_name_H-M   'P 1'
#
loop_
_entity.id
_entity.type
_entity.pdbx_description
1 polymer ?
#
loop_
_entity_poly.entity_id
_entity_poly.type
_entity_poly.pdbx_seq_one_letter_code
_entity_poly.pdbx_strand_id
1 'polypeptide(L)'
;MSLKKSIDNSSPSKNPLKTIRKNIDRIDDKIHDLLIERAEVVEKVVEEKKKSKESNIVVYRPAREHEILKRIIQRHKGNLPKNSLINIWRNLISSYIAMQAELTLSFSYTLEKIVNNHFGVDIKKKKVKTDLDALKSLDKNEVNISILPYPSTDNDWWVKFKCFADIFVIGSISENYIGIPQALILGKQNIEYADKNIILATIETKAKEVQQYTSLLSSDNYTIIAERAIESNKSIIIFASKAITEEEIEDKIKVIENNKLNLNASLKIIGVYAVFQ
;
A
#
# COMPACT_ATOMS: atom_id res chain seq x y z
N MET A 1 -62.80 -49.22 11.38
CA MET A 1 -61.94 -48.47 10.39
C MET A 1 -60.89 -47.74 11.14
N SER A 2 -59.67 -48.27 11.14
CA SER A 2 -58.49 -47.70 11.86
C SER A 2 -57.55 -47.15 10.86
N LEU A 3 -57.36 -45.80 10.86
CA LEU A 3 -56.45 -45.08 10.02
C LEU A 3 -55.02 -45.20 10.60
N LYS A 4 -54.15 -45.99 9.97
CA LYS A 4 -52.73 -46.00 10.23
C LYS A 4 -52.11 -44.71 9.69
N LYS A 5 -51.66 -43.82 10.58
CA LYS A 5 -50.77 -42.75 10.26
C LYS A 5 -49.39 -43.35 9.89
N SER A 6 -49.00 -43.24 8.64
CA SER A 6 -47.64 -43.51 8.20
C SER A 6 -46.70 -42.42 8.75
N ILE A 7 -45.86 -42.80 9.69
CA ILE A 7 -44.76 -41.98 10.17
C ILE A 7 -43.68 -42.04 9.09
N ASP A 8 -43.46 -40.91 8.41
CA ASP A 8 -42.39 -40.73 7.43
C ASP A 8 -41.05 -40.66 8.20
N ASN A 9 -40.40 -41.81 8.34
CA ASN A 9 -39.06 -41.92 8.88
C ASN A 9 -38.03 -41.53 7.77
N SER A 10 -37.87 -40.24 7.52
CA SER A 10 -36.71 -39.74 6.79
C SER A 10 -35.47 -39.95 7.68
N SER A 11 -34.76 -41.03 7.41
CA SER A 11 -33.50 -41.40 8.07
C SER A 11 -32.53 -40.22 8.08
N PRO A 12 -31.92 -39.84 9.23
CA PRO A 12 -30.82 -38.86 9.25
C PRO A 12 -29.67 -39.35 8.37
N SER A 13 -29.13 -38.49 7.54
CA SER A 13 -28.10 -38.81 6.54
C SER A 13 -26.99 -39.66 7.18
N LYS A 14 -26.72 -40.83 6.62
CA LYS A 14 -25.77 -41.84 7.13
C LYS A 14 -24.32 -41.34 7.26
N ASN A 15 -24.03 -40.10 6.86
CA ASN A 15 -22.68 -39.51 7.00
C ASN A 15 -22.75 -37.97 7.12
N PRO A 16 -22.79 -37.43 8.36
CA PRO A 16 -22.79 -35.97 8.60
C PRO A 16 -21.66 -35.22 7.94
N LEU A 17 -20.46 -35.82 7.89
CA LEU A 17 -19.27 -35.21 7.22
C LEU A 17 -19.48 -35.07 5.72
N LYS A 18 -20.13 -36.02 5.07
CA LYS A 18 -20.46 -35.94 3.63
C LYS A 18 -21.39 -34.75 3.33
N THR A 19 -22.36 -34.52 4.19
CA THR A 19 -23.29 -33.39 4.07
C THR A 19 -22.54 -32.04 4.26
N ILE A 20 -21.66 -31.97 5.27
CA ILE A 20 -20.85 -30.78 5.52
C ILE A 20 -19.94 -30.47 4.31
N ARG A 21 -19.26 -31.48 3.75
CA ARG A 21 -18.43 -31.31 2.56
C ARG A 21 -19.22 -30.78 1.36
N LYS A 22 -20.40 -31.35 1.08
CA LYS A 22 -21.29 -30.83 0.01
C LYS A 22 -21.69 -29.37 0.23
N ASN A 23 -21.85 -28.93 1.49
CA ASN A 23 -22.14 -27.54 1.79
C ASN A 23 -20.91 -26.64 1.53
N ILE A 24 -19.69 -27.13 1.79
CA ILE A 24 -18.46 -26.42 1.44
C ILE A 24 -18.37 -26.28 -0.08
N ASP A 25 -18.50 -27.39 -0.83
CA ASP A 25 -18.47 -27.40 -2.30
C ASP A 25 -19.44 -26.35 -2.88
N ARG A 26 -20.69 -26.32 -2.39
CA ARG A 26 -21.71 -25.34 -2.82
C ARG A 26 -21.33 -23.89 -2.49
N ILE A 27 -20.57 -23.65 -1.41
CA ILE A 27 -20.06 -22.30 -1.07
C ILE A 27 -18.92 -21.94 -2.01
N ASP A 28 -18.03 -22.87 -2.30
CA ASP A 28 -16.89 -22.67 -3.21
C ASP A 28 -17.38 -22.33 -4.62
N ASP A 29 -18.42 -23.03 -5.13
CA ASP A 29 -19.06 -22.70 -6.41
C ASP A 29 -19.54 -21.24 -6.43
N LYS A 30 -20.23 -20.79 -5.37
CA LYS A 30 -20.69 -19.40 -5.28
C LYS A 30 -19.56 -18.37 -5.21
N ILE A 31 -18.47 -18.70 -4.50
CA ILE A 31 -17.29 -17.85 -4.47
C ILE A 31 -16.69 -17.74 -5.88
N HIS A 32 -16.58 -18.84 -6.59
CA HIS A 32 -16.10 -18.89 -7.96
C HIS A 32 -16.95 -18.04 -8.91
N ASP A 33 -18.29 -18.20 -8.86
CA ASP A 33 -19.22 -17.40 -9.67
C ASP A 33 -19.05 -15.90 -9.41
N LEU A 34 -18.93 -15.48 -8.13
CA LEU A 34 -18.72 -14.09 -7.74
C LEU A 34 -17.35 -13.54 -8.21
N LEU A 35 -16.32 -14.38 -8.27
CA LEU A 35 -15.02 -14.00 -8.82
C LEU A 35 -15.11 -13.76 -10.33
N ILE A 36 -15.87 -14.59 -11.08
CA ILE A 36 -16.14 -14.39 -12.50
C ILE A 36 -16.89 -13.06 -12.71
N GLU A 37 -18.01 -12.86 -11.99
CA GLU A 37 -18.78 -11.62 -12.07
C GLU A 37 -17.91 -10.37 -11.81
N ARG A 38 -17.03 -10.45 -10.80
CA ARG A 38 -16.12 -9.35 -10.48
C ARG A 38 -15.10 -9.10 -11.60
N ALA A 39 -14.59 -10.15 -12.26
CA ALA A 39 -13.68 -10.03 -13.40
C ALA A 39 -14.36 -9.30 -14.58
N GLU A 40 -15.61 -9.66 -14.91
CA GLU A 40 -16.39 -8.99 -15.96
C GLU A 40 -16.61 -7.49 -15.68
N VAL A 41 -16.85 -7.13 -14.40
CA VAL A 41 -16.95 -5.72 -14.00
C VAL A 41 -15.61 -4.99 -14.16
N VAL A 42 -14.49 -5.65 -13.86
CA VAL A 42 -13.14 -5.08 -14.06
C VAL A 42 -12.86 -4.83 -15.54
N GLU A 43 -13.25 -5.76 -16.42
CA GLU A 43 -13.11 -5.56 -17.89
C GLU A 43 -13.87 -4.32 -18.38
N LYS A 44 -15.10 -4.10 -17.88
CA LYS A 44 -15.87 -2.88 -18.19
C LYS A 44 -15.15 -1.60 -17.73
N VAL A 45 -14.48 -1.64 -16.55
CA VAL A 45 -13.67 -0.50 -16.09
C VAL A 45 -12.50 -0.23 -17.04
N VAL A 46 -11.86 -1.27 -17.58
CA VAL A 46 -10.79 -1.12 -18.58
C VAL A 46 -11.31 -0.47 -19.86
N GLU A 47 -12.48 -0.90 -20.34
CA GLU A 47 -13.11 -0.33 -21.52
C GLU A 47 -13.44 1.15 -21.34
N GLU A 48 -14.02 1.52 -20.20
CA GLU A 48 -14.34 2.93 -19.91
C GLU A 48 -13.08 3.81 -19.80
N LYS A 49 -12.02 3.33 -19.16
CA LYS A 49 -10.72 4.02 -19.12
C LYS A 49 -10.13 4.23 -20.51
N LYS A 50 -10.26 3.27 -21.42
CA LYS A 50 -9.80 3.40 -22.80
C LYS A 50 -10.60 4.45 -23.58
N LYS A 51 -11.90 4.63 -23.28
CA LYS A 51 -12.76 5.64 -23.91
C LYS A 51 -12.47 7.05 -23.42
N SER A 52 -12.08 7.22 -22.17
CA SER A 52 -11.87 8.54 -21.54
C SER A 52 -10.67 9.32 -22.10
N LYS A 53 -9.86 8.72 -22.99
CA LYS A 53 -8.63 9.32 -23.56
C LYS A 53 -7.65 9.86 -22.51
N GLU A 54 -7.75 9.41 -21.25
CA GLU A 54 -6.76 9.76 -20.25
C GLU A 54 -5.40 9.19 -20.67
N SER A 55 -4.46 10.07 -20.92
CA SER A 55 -3.11 9.73 -21.42
C SER A 55 -2.28 8.89 -20.44
N ASN A 56 -2.66 8.87 -19.16
CA ASN A 56 -1.98 8.12 -18.11
C ASN A 56 -2.99 7.25 -17.35
N ILE A 57 -3.16 6.00 -17.79
CA ILE A 57 -3.92 5.02 -17.01
C ILE A 57 -3.11 4.66 -15.77
N VAL A 58 -3.50 5.20 -14.62
CA VAL A 58 -2.95 4.78 -13.33
C VAL A 58 -3.42 3.35 -13.07
N VAL A 59 -2.49 2.41 -13.18
CA VAL A 59 -2.77 0.97 -13.06
C VAL A 59 -2.86 0.56 -11.60
N TYR A 60 -1.94 1.05 -10.78
CA TYR A 60 -1.85 0.72 -9.35
C TYR A 60 -2.27 1.92 -8.49
N ARG A 61 -3.30 1.73 -7.67
CA ARG A 61 -3.93 2.75 -6.81
C ARG A 61 -3.91 2.32 -5.34
N PRO A 62 -2.82 2.58 -4.61
CA PRO A 62 -2.68 2.13 -3.21
C PRO A 62 -3.76 2.65 -2.27
N ALA A 63 -4.21 3.89 -2.45
CA ALA A 63 -5.31 4.47 -1.66
C ALA A 63 -6.61 3.67 -1.86
N ARG A 64 -6.93 3.29 -3.10
CA ARG A 64 -8.10 2.47 -3.41
C ARG A 64 -8.00 1.05 -2.84
N GLU A 65 -6.82 0.44 -2.91
CA GLU A 65 -6.57 -0.86 -2.25
C GLU A 65 -6.84 -0.76 -0.75
N HIS A 66 -6.31 0.29 -0.11
CA HIS A 66 -6.52 0.58 1.30
C HIS A 66 -8.02 0.66 1.65
N GLU A 67 -8.80 1.44 0.91
CA GLU A 67 -10.25 1.58 1.12
C GLU A 67 -10.99 0.24 1.03
N ILE A 68 -10.66 -0.58 0.02
CA ILE A 68 -11.27 -1.91 -0.16
C ILE A 68 -10.98 -2.79 1.06
N LEU A 69 -9.71 -2.88 1.45
CA LEU A 69 -9.29 -3.70 2.59
C LEU A 69 -9.90 -3.21 3.90
N LYS A 70 -9.93 -1.90 4.13
CA LYS A 70 -10.57 -1.29 5.31
C LYS A 70 -12.04 -1.68 5.39
N ARG A 71 -12.80 -1.52 4.29
CA ARG A 71 -14.22 -1.90 4.22
C ARG A 71 -14.43 -3.38 4.54
N ILE A 72 -13.58 -4.26 4.01
CA ILE A 72 -13.67 -5.71 4.24
C ILE A 72 -13.39 -6.05 5.70
N ILE A 73 -12.35 -5.46 6.30
CA ILE A 73 -12.00 -5.67 7.72
C ILE A 73 -13.12 -5.19 8.64
N GLN A 74 -13.68 -4.00 8.39
CA GLN A 74 -14.77 -3.44 9.20
C GLN A 74 -16.04 -4.28 9.13
N ARG A 75 -16.30 -4.88 7.97
CA ARG A 75 -17.47 -5.73 7.74
C ARG A 75 -17.31 -7.14 8.33
N HIS A 76 -16.07 -7.56 8.58
CA HIS A 76 -15.78 -8.93 9.00
C HIS A 76 -16.19 -9.20 10.46
N LYS A 77 -17.09 -10.17 10.66
CA LYS A 77 -17.60 -10.61 11.98
C LYS A 77 -17.41 -12.12 12.22
N GLY A 78 -16.74 -12.82 11.30
CA GLY A 78 -16.54 -14.26 11.36
C GLY A 78 -15.24 -14.68 12.06
N ASN A 79 -15.04 -15.99 12.15
CA ASN A 79 -13.87 -16.60 12.80
C ASN A 79 -12.64 -16.69 11.88
N LEU A 80 -12.77 -16.36 10.58
CA LEU A 80 -11.60 -16.35 9.68
C LEU A 80 -10.59 -15.29 10.16
N PRO A 81 -9.31 -15.63 10.35
CA PRO A 81 -8.32 -14.65 10.78
C PRO A 81 -8.25 -13.45 9.84
N LYS A 82 -8.22 -12.23 10.37
CA LYS A 82 -8.19 -10.99 9.57
C LYS A 82 -7.04 -10.98 8.58
N ASN A 83 -5.85 -11.44 8.98
CA ASN A 83 -4.69 -11.51 8.08
C ASN A 83 -4.92 -12.45 6.90
N SER A 84 -5.59 -13.58 7.10
CA SER A 84 -5.96 -14.49 6.01
C SER A 84 -6.93 -13.84 5.04
N LEU A 85 -7.94 -13.14 5.57
CA LEU A 85 -8.91 -12.40 4.78
C LEU A 85 -8.23 -11.33 3.91
N ILE A 86 -7.33 -10.56 4.49
CA ILE A 86 -6.57 -9.52 3.82
C ILE A 86 -5.70 -10.10 2.69
N ASN A 87 -5.00 -11.20 2.95
CA ASN A 87 -4.16 -11.86 1.95
C ASN A 87 -4.99 -12.38 0.75
N ILE A 88 -6.19 -12.92 1.01
CA ILE A 88 -7.12 -13.31 -0.07
C ILE A 88 -7.47 -12.10 -0.93
N TRP A 89 -7.87 -10.97 -0.32
CA TRP A 89 -8.24 -9.76 -1.07
C TRP A 89 -7.07 -9.12 -1.80
N ARG A 90 -5.86 -9.15 -1.25
CA ARG A 90 -4.65 -8.67 -1.96
C ARG A 90 -4.35 -9.49 -3.19
N ASN A 91 -4.40 -10.81 -3.11
CA ASN A 91 -4.23 -11.66 -4.27
C ASN A 91 -5.27 -11.36 -5.35
N LEU A 92 -6.55 -11.24 -4.97
CA LEU A 92 -7.62 -10.87 -5.89
C LEU A 92 -7.36 -9.50 -6.53
N ILE A 93 -7.02 -8.47 -5.75
CA ILE A 93 -6.73 -7.13 -6.26
C ILE A 93 -5.54 -7.17 -7.23
N SER A 94 -4.47 -7.86 -6.88
CA SER A 94 -3.28 -8.00 -7.74
C SER A 94 -3.61 -8.68 -9.08
N SER A 95 -4.37 -9.77 -9.06
CA SER A 95 -4.80 -10.46 -10.29
C SER A 95 -5.67 -9.56 -11.17
N TYR A 96 -6.59 -8.80 -10.58
CA TYR A 96 -7.41 -7.87 -11.35
C TYR A 96 -6.64 -6.64 -11.86
N ILE A 97 -5.58 -6.22 -11.17
CA ILE A 97 -4.65 -5.21 -11.70
C ILE A 97 -3.93 -5.74 -12.93
N ALA A 98 -3.42 -6.98 -12.86
CA ALA A 98 -2.77 -7.64 -13.99
C ALA A 98 -3.68 -7.79 -15.21
N MET A 99 -4.99 -7.94 -15.02
CA MET A 99 -5.98 -7.93 -16.12
C MET A 99 -6.17 -6.53 -16.75
N GLN A 100 -5.97 -5.46 -15.98
CA GLN A 100 -6.20 -4.10 -16.48
C GLN A 100 -5.06 -3.57 -17.33
N ALA A 101 -3.83 -3.82 -16.91
CA ALA A 101 -2.62 -3.46 -17.64
C ALA A 101 -1.39 -4.17 -17.06
N GLU A 102 -0.31 -4.15 -17.82
CA GLU A 102 0.96 -4.70 -17.36
C GLU A 102 1.54 -3.83 -16.25
N LEU A 103 1.50 -4.33 -15.01
CA LEU A 103 2.20 -3.75 -13.87
C LEU A 103 3.55 -4.45 -13.69
N THR A 104 4.62 -3.67 -13.73
CA THR A 104 5.97 -4.14 -13.44
C THR A 104 6.52 -3.40 -12.24
N LEU A 105 7.11 -4.11 -11.29
CA LEU A 105 7.71 -3.51 -10.10
C LEU A 105 9.17 -3.94 -9.91
N SER A 106 9.98 -3.07 -9.27
CA SER A 106 11.36 -3.37 -8.88
C SER A 106 11.54 -3.34 -7.37
N PHE A 107 12.49 -4.14 -6.88
CA PHE A 107 12.82 -4.23 -5.45
C PHE A 107 14.17 -4.91 -5.25
N SER A 108 14.85 -4.63 -4.12
CA SER A 108 16.09 -5.31 -3.74
C SER A 108 15.82 -6.69 -3.14
N TYR A 109 16.80 -7.59 -3.21
CA TYR A 109 16.68 -8.97 -2.70
C TYR A 109 16.17 -9.07 -1.26
N THR A 110 16.47 -8.10 -0.43
CA THR A 110 16.06 -8.08 0.99
C THR A 110 14.54 -8.00 1.18
N LEU A 111 13.83 -7.49 0.20
CA LEU A 111 12.37 -7.29 0.23
C LEU A 111 11.57 -8.41 -0.45
N GLU A 112 12.23 -9.45 -0.97
CA GLU A 112 11.57 -10.50 -1.76
C GLU A 112 10.36 -11.12 -1.06
N LYS A 113 10.51 -11.50 0.20
CA LYS A 113 9.42 -12.10 0.98
C LYS A 113 8.23 -11.13 1.12
N ILE A 114 8.51 -9.87 1.45
CA ILE A 114 7.49 -8.83 1.65
C ILE A 114 6.74 -8.57 0.35
N VAL A 115 7.47 -8.43 -0.76
CA VAL A 115 6.90 -8.18 -2.08
C VAL A 115 6.04 -9.34 -2.55
N ASN A 116 6.50 -10.58 -2.38
CA ASN A 116 5.74 -11.77 -2.78
C ASN A 116 4.48 -11.99 -1.95
N ASN A 117 4.50 -11.59 -0.68
CA ASN A 117 3.32 -11.65 0.17
C ASN A 117 2.29 -10.55 -0.16
N HIS A 118 2.75 -9.41 -0.67
CA HIS A 118 1.87 -8.27 -0.97
C HIS A 118 1.32 -8.33 -2.39
N PHE A 119 2.17 -8.59 -3.37
CA PHE A 119 1.80 -8.67 -4.79
C PHE A 119 1.68 -10.12 -5.23
N GLY A 120 0.54 -10.45 -5.86
CA GLY A 120 0.28 -11.78 -6.41
C GLY A 120 1.32 -12.23 -7.44
N VAL A 121 1.17 -13.47 -7.90
CA VAL A 121 2.11 -14.11 -8.85
C VAL A 121 2.06 -13.49 -10.25
N ASP A 122 0.92 -12.90 -10.62
CA ASP A 122 0.66 -12.34 -11.96
C ASP A 122 1.36 -11.00 -12.22
N ILE A 123 1.87 -10.34 -11.17
CA ILE A 123 2.60 -9.08 -11.29
C ILE A 123 4.06 -9.33 -11.67
N LYS A 124 4.53 -8.67 -12.72
CA LYS A 124 5.93 -8.76 -13.17
C LYS A 124 6.88 -8.13 -12.16
N LYS A 125 7.89 -8.87 -11.74
CA LYS A 125 8.82 -8.53 -10.66
C LYS A 125 10.26 -8.49 -11.17
N LYS A 126 10.90 -7.30 -11.09
CA LYS A 126 12.31 -7.07 -11.41
C LYS A 126 13.11 -7.00 -10.11
N LYS A 127 13.83 -8.08 -9.82
CA LYS A 127 14.73 -8.14 -8.68
C LYS A 127 16.07 -7.50 -9.00
N VAL A 128 16.55 -6.59 -8.16
CA VAL A 128 17.81 -5.85 -8.33
C VAL A 128 18.71 -6.00 -7.10
N LYS A 129 19.98 -5.53 -7.20
CA LYS A 129 20.97 -5.71 -6.14
C LYS A 129 20.78 -4.74 -4.97
N THR A 130 20.45 -3.51 -5.25
CA THR A 130 20.35 -2.44 -4.24
C THR A 130 19.02 -1.69 -4.33
N ASP A 131 18.62 -1.03 -3.23
CA ASP A 131 17.46 -0.16 -3.20
C ASP A 131 17.58 1.00 -4.18
N LEU A 132 18.79 1.53 -4.35
CA LEU A 132 19.07 2.60 -5.32
C LEU A 132 18.91 2.11 -6.77
N ASP A 133 19.23 0.85 -7.08
CA ASP A 133 18.98 0.28 -8.40
C ASP A 133 17.49 0.10 -8.68
N ALA A 134 16.70 -0.23 -7.66
CA ALA A 134 15.24 -0.28 -7.77
C ALA A 134 14.70 1.13 -8.11
N LEU A 135 15.14 2.15 -7.39
CA LEU A 135 14.75 3.53 -7.63
C LEU A 135 15.15 4.03 -9.02
N LYS A 136 16.37 3.71 -9.47
CA LYS A 136 16.84 4.04 -10.84
C LYS A 136 16.02 3.32 -11.93
N SER A 137 15.56 2.09 -11.69
CA SER A 137 14.70 1.40 -12.65
C SER A 137 13.36 2.12 -12.82
N LEU A 138 12.79 2.67 -11.74
CA LEU A 138 11.58 3.50 -11.80
C LEU A 138 11.85 4.83 -12.53
N ASP A 139 12.97 5.48 -12.21
CA ASP A 139 13.36 6.75 -12.83
C ASP A 139 13.49 6.65 -14.34
N LYS A 140 14.08 5.55 -14.82
CA LYS A 140 14.23 5.24 -16.25
C LYS A 140 12.97 4.70 -16.92
N ASN A 141 11.84 4.61 -16.22
CA ASN A 141 10.59 4.01 -16.71
C ASN A 141 10.72 2.53 -17.15
N GLU A 142 11.67 1.80 -16.58
CA GLU A 142 11.83 0.34 -16.81
C GLU A 142 10.78 -0.45 -16.02
N VAL A 143 10.19 0.17 -15.00
CA VAL A 143 9.11 -0.38 -14.16
C VAL A 143 8.09 0.73 -13.83
N ASN A 144 6.89 0.34 -13.44
CA ASN A 144 5.82 1.28 -13.07
C ASN A 144 5.93 1.74 -11.62
N ILE A 145 6.39 0.87 -10.71
CA ILE A 145 6.57 1.16 -9.29
C ILE A 145 7.87 0.54 -8.76
N SER A 146 8.38 1.08 -7.67
CA SER A 146 9.51 0.50 -6.92
C SER A 146 9.15 0.29 -5.47
N ILE A 147 9.62 -0.80 -4.89
CA ILE A 147 9.41 -1.13 -3.48
C ILE A 147 10.75 -0.96 -2.77
N LEU A 148 10.76 -0.07 -1.78
CA LEU A 148 11.96 0.25 -0.99
C LEU A 148 11.69 -0.01 0.49
N PRO A 149 12.72 -0.37 1.29
CA PRO A 149 12.53 -0.57 2.73
C PRO A 149 12.07 0.73 3.39
N TYR A 150 11.33 0.60 4.50
CA TYR A 150 10.99 1.80 5.28
C TYR A 150 12.27 2.55 5.67
N PRO A 151 12.31 3.89 5.60
CA PRO A 151 13.48 4.67 5.94
C PRO A 151 13.99 4.35 7.35
N SER A 152 15.30 4.20 7.48
CA SER A 152 15.95 3.96 8.77
C SER A 152 17.42 4.38 8.69
N THR A 153 18.14 4.23 9.79
CA THR A 153 19.60 4.41 9.82
C THR A 153 20.36 3.31 9.08
N ASP A 154 19.71 2.16 8.80
CA ASP A 154 20.33 1.01 8.14
C ASP A 154 20.27 1.08 6.61
N ASN A 155 19.50 2.00 6.05
CA ASN A 155 19.38 2.21 4.61
C ASN A 155 19.57 3.69 4.26
N ASP A 156 19.97 3.97 3.02
CA ASP A 156 20.35 5.33 2.59
C ASP A 156 19.66 5.81 1.30
N TRP A 157 18.72 5.04 0.76
CA TRP A 157 18.03 5.41 -0.48
C TRP A 157 17.31 6.77 -0.38
N TRP A 158 16.74 7.07 0.78
CA TRP A 158 16.01 8.30 1.08
C TRP A 158 16.92 9.54 1.12
N VAL A 159 18.22 9.38 1.43
CA VAL A 159 19.22 10.45 1.38
C VAL A 159 19.41 10.96 -0.04
N LYS A 160 19.36 10.06 -1.02
CA LYS A 160 19.54 10.37 -2.44
C LYS A 160 18.23 10.71 -3.15
N PHE A 161 17.11 10.66 -2.46
CA PHE A 161 15.78 10.82 -3.05
C PHE A 161 15.57 12.20 -3.70
N LYS A 162 16.31 13.22 -3.25
CA LYS A 162 16.26 14.56 -3.86
C LYS A 162 16.65 14.58 -5.35
N CYS A 163 17.41 13.59 -5.82
CA CYS A 163 17.83 13.48 -7.22
C CYS A 163 16.70 12.98 -8.15
N PHE A 164 15.55 12.58 -7.61
CA PHE A 164 14.43 12.02 -8.35
C PHE A 164 13.21 12.95 -8.22
N ALA A 165 13.02 13.84 -9.20
CA ALA A 165 12.04 14.92 -9.11
C ALA A 165 10.59 14.43 -9.19
N ASP A 166 10.34 13.43 -10.06
CA ASP A 166 8.99 12.98 -10.42
C ASP A 166 8.57 11.69 -9.71
N ILE A 167 9.34 11.26 -8.72
CA ILE A 167 9.05 10.05 -7.95
C ILE A 167 8.53 10.44 -6.57
N PHE A 168 7.44 9.78 -6.16
CA PHE A 168 6.80 9.99 -4.86
C PHE A 168 6.54 8.66 -4.17
N VAL A 169 6.53 8.67 -2.84
CA VAL A 169 5.92 7.61 -2.05
C VAL A 169 4.42 7.72 -2.23
N ILE A 170 3.81 6.65 -2.74
CA ILE A 170 2.38 6.57 -3.05
C ILE A 170 1.63 5.53 -2.22
N GLY A 171 2.36 4.70 -1.48
CA GLY A 171 1.77 3.64 -0.66
C GLY A 171 2.78 3.02 0.30
N SER A 172 2.30 2.07 1.09
CA SER A 172 3.13 1.35 2.06
C SER A 172 2.75 -0.13 2.16
N ILE A 173 3.70 -0.94 2.59
CA ILE A 173 3.51 -2.37 2.87
C ILE A 173 3.77 -2.61 4.36
N SER A 174 2.74 -3.09 5.06
CA SER A 174 2.80 -3.49 6.47
C SER A 174 2.37 -4.94 6.62
N GLU A 175 3.04 -5.69 7.48
CA GLU A 175 2.74 -7.11 7.69
C GLU A 175 1.36 -7.31 8.35
N ASN A 176 1.05 -6.47 9.33
CA ASN A 176 -0.17 -6.59 10.14
C ASN A 176 -1.12 -5.38 10.01
N TYR A 177 -0.95 -4.54 8.98
CA TYR A 177 -1.77 -3.33 8.72
C TYR A 177 -1.76 -2.27 9.84
N ILE A 178 -1.06 -2.52 10.92
CA ILE A 178 -0.96 -1.62 12.07
C ILE A 178 0.52 -1.42 12.37
N GLY A 179 0.92 -0.17 12.62
CA GLY A 179 2.30 0.15 12.98
C GLY A 179 3.15 0.69 11.83
N ILE A 180 4.46 0.67 12.04
CA ILE A 180 5.45 1.16 11.08
C ILE A 180 5.49 0.21 9.88
N PRO A 181 5.38 0.72 8.63
CA PRO A 181 5.52 -0.10 7.44
C PRO A 181 6.89 -0.79 7.37
N GLN A 182 6.93 -1.95 6.74
CA GLN A 182 8.19 -2.63 6.43
C GLN A 182 8.83 -2.08 5.16
N ALA A 183 7.98 -1.64 4.21
CA ALA A 183 8.42 -1.07 2.95
C ALA A 183 7.46 0.03 2.46
N LEU A 184 7.97 0.86 1.57
CA LEU A 184 7.23 1.91 0.87
C LEU A 184 7.11 1.56 -0.61
N ILE A 185 6.00 2.01 -1.21
CA ILE A 185 5.71 1.87 -2.63
C ILE A 185 5.91 3.23 -3.27
N LEU A 186 6.76 3.30 -4.28
CA LEU A 186 7.11 4.51 -4.99
C LEU A 186 6.62 4.46 -6.43
N GLY A 187 6.17 5.60 -6.96
CA GLY A 187 5.68 5.74 -8.32
C GLY A 187 5.84 7.15 -8.84
N LYS A 188 5.56 7.36 -10.14
CA LYS A 188 5.55 8.68 -10.80
C LYS A 188 4.14 9.25 -10.97
N GLN A 189 3.14 8.58 -10.46
CA GLN A 189 1.76 9.02 -10.50
C GLN A 189 1.47 10.09 -9.44
N ASN A 190 0.37 10.82 -9.62
CA ASN A 190 -0.15 11.72 -8.59
C ASN A 190 -0.45 10.96 -7.31
N ILE A 191 -0.21 11.64 -6.18
CA ILE A 191 -0.54 11.11 -4.86
C ILE A 191 -2.05 11.07 -4.71
N GLU A 192 -2.57 9.91 -4.28
CA GLU A 192 -3.96 9.74 -3.90
C GLU A 192 -4.08 9.65 -2.39
N TYR A 193 -5.12 10.25 -1.84
CA TYR A 193 -5.34 10.29 -0.41
C TYR A 193 -6.40 9.28 0.03
N ALA A 194 -6.23 8.73 1.22
CA ALA A 194 -7.23 7.96 1.94
C ALA A 194 -7.76 8.80 3.12
N ASP A 195 -8.59 8.21 3.95
CA ASP A 195 -9.16 8.88 5.14
C ASP A 195 -8.17 9.08 6.30
N LYS A 196 -7.02 8.37 6.28
CA LYS A 196 -5.91 8.54 7.24
C LYS A 196 -4.60 8.33 6.52
N ASN A 197 -3.75 9.32 6.60
CA ASN A 197 -2.51 9.36 5.84
C ASN A 197 -1.32 9.72 6.70
N ILE A 198 -0.15 9.30 6.24
CA ILE A 198 1.15 9.75 6.73
C ILE A 198 1.83 10.50 5.60
N ILE A 199 2.21 11.73 5.85
CA ILE A 199 3.05 12.54 4.98
C ILE A 199 4.51 12.26 5.37
N LEU A 200 5.35 11.98 4.38
CA LEU A 200 6.80 11.87 4.56
C LEU A 200 7.50 13.05 3.94
N ALA A 201 8.44 13.63 4.68
CA ALA A 201 9.25 14.74 4.20
C ALA A 201 10.70 14.62 4.70
N THR A 202 11.60 15.33 4.01
CA THR A 202 13.01 15.44 4.39
C THR A 202 13.40 16.91 4.58
N ILE A 203 14.30 17.13 5.54
CA ILE A 203 14.99 18.41 5.75
C ILE A 203 16.49 18.19 5.52
N GLU A 204 17.10 18.99 4.65
CA GLU A 204 18.55 19.08 4.53
C GLU A 204 19.02 20.36 5.26
N THR A 205 19.90 20.21 6.25
CA THR A 205 20.36 21.27 7.13
C THR A 205 21.85 21.18 7.42
N LYS A 206 22.42 22.21 8.08
CA LYS A 206 23.79 22.16 8.58
C LYS A 206 23.88 21.21 9.78
N ALA A 207 24.98 20.46 9.87
CA ALA A 207 25.18 19.47 10.94
C ALA A 207 25.01 20.07 12.35
N LYS A 208 25.45 21.29 12.58
CA LYS A 208 25.32 22.01 13.87
C LYS A 208 23.87 22.40 14.23
N GLU A 209 22.97 22.40 13.28
CA GLU A 209 21.57 22.84 13.44
C GLU A 209 20.60 21.64 13.61
N VAL A 210 21.10 20.41 13.45
CA VAL A 210 20.27 19.18 13.51
C VAL A 210 19.46 19.10 14.79
N GLN A 211 20.08 19.31 15.97
CA GLN A 211 19.37 19.25 17.25
C GLN A 211 18.24 20.29 17.35
N GLN A 212 18.46 21.47 16.80
CA GLN A 212 17.43 22.52 16.77
C GLN A 212 16.23 22.05 15.95
N TYR A 213 16.45 21.49 14.76
CA TYR A 213 15.38 21.02 13.89
C TYR A 213 14.67 19.79 14.43
N THR A 214 15.39 18.84 15.02
CA THR A 214 14.75 17.67 15.66
C THR A 214 13.86 18.08 16.83
N SER A 215 14.30 19.04 17.65
CA SER A 215 13.49 19.58 18.74
C SER A 215 12.23 20.30 18.24
N LEU A 216 12.37 21.14 17.22
CA LEU A 216 11.25 21.86 16.60
C LEU A 216 10.22 20.91 15.98
N LEU A 217 10.67 19.93 15.19
CA LEU A 217 9.79 18.93 14.60
C LEU A 217 9.04 18.13 15.66
N SER A 218 9.71 17.75 16.73
CA SER A 218 9.08 17.00 17.83
C SER A 218 8.05 17.85 18.59
N SER A 219 8.29 19.17 18.77
CA SER A 219 7.32 20.08 19.39
C SER A 219 6.05 20.26 18.56
N ASP A 220 6.17 20.19 17.23
CA ASP A 220 5.05 20.34 16.30
C ASP A 220 4.38 19.01 15.91
N ASN A 221 4.57 17.96 16.72
CA ASN A 221 3.98 16.62 16.55
C ASN A 221 4.42 15.89 15.27
N TYR A 222 5.58 16.21 14.73
CA TYR A 222 6.21 15.38 13.70
C TYR A 222 7.01 14.24 14.33
N THR A 223 7.03 13.10 13.66
CA THR A 223 7.80 11.92 14.09
C THR A 223 9.09 11.84 13.29
N ILE A 224 10.23 11.97 13.94
CA ILE A 224 11.53 11.79 13.29
C ILE A 224 11.74 10.30 13.07
N ILE A 225 12.07 9.92 11.83
CA ILE A 225 12.26 8.53 11.41
C ILE A 225 13.76 8.19 11.45
N ALA A 226 14.57 9.02 10.81
CA ALA A 226 16.03 8.84 10.75
C ALA A 226 16.75 10.16 10.47
N GLU A 227 18.03 10.17 10.78
CA GLU A 227 18.96 11.26 10.52
C GLU A 227 20.24 10.69 9.92
N ARG A 228 20.86 11.41 9.01
CA ARG A 228 22.14 11.02 8.42
C ARG A 228 22.99 12.23 8.01
N ALA A 229 24.28 12.18 8.33
CA ALA A 229 25.26 13.11 7.76
C ALA A 229 25.45 12.80 6.27
N ILE A 230 25.46 13.83 5.42
CA ILE A 230 25.62 13.72 3.97
C ILE A 230 27.03 14.15 3.57
N GLU A 231 27.52 15.23 4.15
CA GLU A 231 28.81 15.86 3.93
C GLU A 231 29.39 16.33 5.28
N SER A 232 30.63 16.82 5.29
CA SER A 232 31.27 17.25 6.54
C SER A 232 30.50 18.28 7.35
N ASN A 233 29.60 19.04 6.74
CA ASN A 233 28.80 20.08 7.42
C ASN A 233 27.31 20.04 7.06
N LYS A 234 26.80 18.95 6.51
CA LYS A 234 25.40 18.79 6.14
C LYS A 234 24.83 17.49 6.64
N SER A 235 23.60 17.55 7.11
CA SER A 235 22.79 16.40 7.50
C SER A 235 21.43 16.47 6.85
N ILE A 236 20.80 15.30 6.69
CA ILE A 236 19.43 15.14 6.26
C ILE A 236 18.64 14.42 7.34
N ILE A 237 17.44 14.91 7.59
CA ILE A 237 16.48 14.33 8.52
C ILE A 237 15.26 13.91 7.72
N ILE A 238 14.79 12.68 7.92
CA ILE A 238 13.49 12.24 7.41
C ILE A 238 12.49 12.14 8.55
N PHE A 239 11.29 12.67 8.32
CA PHE A 239 10.25 12.72 9.32
C PHE A 239 8.87 12.46 8.72
N ALA A 240 7.92 12.12 9.58
CA ALA A 240 6.54 11.82 9.25
C ALA A 240 5.57 12.74 9.97
N SER A 241 4.45 13.07 9.32
CA SER A 241 3.30 13.75 9.91
C SER A 241 2.03 12.97 9.66
N LYS A 242 1.17 12.83 10.67
CA LYS A 242 -0.18 12.28 10.51
C LYS A 242 -1.10 13.33 9.95
N ALA A 243 -1.98 12.95 9.04
CA ALA A 243 -3.06 13.77 8.51
C ALA A 243 -4.33 12.93 8.33
N ILE A 244 -5.48 13.47 8.70
CA ILE A 244 -6.76 12.76 8.72
C ILE A 244 -7.63 13.15 7.53
N THR A 245 -7.62 14.41 7.13
CA THR A 245 -8.40 14.92 6.01
C THR A 245 -7.51 15.34 4.85
N GLU A 246 -8.07 15.39 3.64
CA GLU A 246 -7.39 15.91 2.46
C GLU A 246 -6.96 17.37 2.65
N GLU A 247 -7.84 18.19 3.21
CA GLU A 247 -7.55 19.59 3.54
C GLU A 247 -6.38 19.71 4.54
N GLU A 248 -6.36 18.87 5.58
CA GLU A 248 -5.25 18.84 6.54
C GLU A 248 -3.93 18.42 5.88
N ILE A 249 -3.98 17.50 4.90
CA ILE A 249 -2.81 17.08 4.11
C ILE A 249 -2.30 18.28 3.31
N GLU A 250 -3.18 18.94 2.55
CA GLU A 250 -2.82 20.08 1.72
C GLU A 250 -2.23 21.23 2.55
N ASP A 251 -2.82 21.52 3.71
CA ASP A 251 -2.33 22.58 4.59
C ASP A 251 -0.96 22.23 5.18
N LYS A 252 -0.75 21.01 5.63
CA LYS A 252 0.56 20.55 6.11
C LYS A 252 1.61 20.55 5.00
N ILE A 253 1.24 20.14 3.79
CA ILE A 253 2.10 20.24 2.61
C ILE A 253 2.49 21.70 2.36
N LYS A 254 1.53 22.62 2.32
CA LYS A 254 1.80 24.07 2.16
C LYS A 254 2.69 24.62 3.28
N VAL A 255 2.49 24.21 4.53
CA VAL A 255 3.34 24.62 5.65
C VAL A 255 4.77 24.13 5.46
N ILE A 256 4.95 22.89 5.05
CA ILE A 256 6.26 22.29 4.80
C ILE A 256 6.93 22.96 3.59
N GLU A 257 6.24 23.11 2.45
CA GLU A 257 6.78 23.69 1.22
C GLU A 257 7.10 25.18 1.36
N ASN A 258 6.25 25.94 2.05
CA ASN A 258 6.47 27.38 2.25
C ASN A 258 7.47 27.68 3.37
N ASN A 259 8.11 26.65 3.93
CA ASN A 259 9.10 26.79 4.99
C ASN A 259 8.61 27.62 6.21
N LYS A 260 7.30 27.58 6.49
CA LYS A 260 6.66 28.33 7.60
C LYS A 260 7.12 27.86 8.99
N LEU A 261 7.90 26.80 9.06
CA LEU A 261 8.59 26.33 10.26
C LEU A 261 9.78 27.23 10.66
N ASN A 262 9.96 28.40 10.00
CA ASN A 262 11.11 29.31 10.20
C ASN A 262 12.48 28.62 10.03
N LEU A 263 12.56 27.66 9.10
CA LEU A 263 13.75 26.85 8.87
C LEU A 263 14.57 27.46 7.74
N ASN A 264 15.85 27.77 7.99
CA ASN A 264 16.84 28.09 6.95
C ASN A 264 17.36 26.81 6.27
N ALA A 265 16.47 25.84 6.00
CA ALA A 265 16.79 24.50 5.52
C ALA A 265 16.00 24.18 4.26
N SER A 266 16.53 23.31 3.40
CA SER A 266 15.78 22.80 2.25
C SER A 266 14.85 21.68 2.67
N LEU A 267 13.56 21.91 2.48
CA LEU A 267 12.48 20.98 2.76
C LEU A 267 11.97 20.33 1.47
N LYS A 268 11.71 19.03 1.50
CA LYS A 268 11.09 18.31 0.39
C LYS A 268 10.09 17.28 0.90
N ILE A 269 8.86 17.31 0.37
CA ILE A 269 7.91 16.22 0.52
C ILE A 269 8.33 15.08 -0.38
N ILE A 270 8.43 13.88 0.19
CA ILE A 270 8.77 12.68 -0.57
C ILE A 270 7.56 11.81 -0.89
N GLY A 271 6.42 12.08 -0.25
CA GLY A 271 5.14 11.47 -0.60
C GLY A 271 4.20 11.25 0.57
N VAL A 272 3.11 10.51 0.29
CA VAL A 272 2.04 10.23 1.24
C VAL A 272 1.60 8.78 1.12
N TYR A 273 1.26 8.15 2.22
CA TYR A 273 0.69 6.79 2.22
C TYR A 273 -0.41 6.63 3.26
N ALA A 274 -1.38 5.78 2.92
CA ALA A 274 -2.50 5.45 3.79
C ALA A 274 -2.10 4.50 4.93
N VAL A 275 -2.76 4.64 6.10
CA VAL A 275 -2.55 3.79 7.27
C VAL A 275 -3.85 3.25 7.83
N PHE A 276 -3.81 2.02 8.38
CA PHE A 276 -4.89 1.45 9.17
C PHE A 276 -4.71 1.83 10.64
N GLN A 277 -5.72 2.44 11.19
CA GLN A 277 -5.81 2.73 12.65
C GLN A 277 -7.16 2.27 13.20
#